data_d1aaf882b4e95371ec3ed68ff8ec5fa7
#
_entry.id   d1aaf882b4e95371ec3ed68ff8ec5fa7
#
_cell.length_a   1.000
_cell.length_b   1.000
_cell.length_c   1.000
_cell.angle_alpha   90.00
_cell.angle_beta   90.00
_cell.angle_gamma   90.00
#
_symmetry.space_group_name_H-M   'P 1'
#
loop_
_entity.id
_entity.type
_entity.pdbx_description
1 polymer ?
#
loop_
_entity_poly.entity_id
_entity_poly.type
_entity_poly.pdbx_seq_one_letter_code
_entity_poly.pdbx_strand_id
1 'polypeptide(L)'
;KVQLGDAAMGIDYDSLDRIWGPIHAELDHACLNDIPGLQVPTSELIAEWLWRRVKPVLPVLAWVTVYETGQCGANFDGENFRIWKELTLDSAIALKNAPDGDIRRRVHGHTYVLRLHLHAWHFKRLGTS
;
A
#
# COMPACT_ATOMS: atom_id res chain seq x y z
N LYS A 1 13.30 -4.08 11.22
CA LYS A 1 14.16 -5.10 10.59
C LYS A 1 14.14 -6.34 11.48
N VAL A 2 13.43 -7.39 11.03
CA VAL A 2 13.40 -8.65 11.76
C VAL A 2 14.79 -9.27 11.67
N GLN A 3 15.42 -9.54 12.82
CA GLN A 3 16.65 -10.30 12.82
C GLN A 3 16.34 -11.72 12.39
N LEU A 4 17.09 -12.20 11.42
CA LEU A 4 17.07 -13.60 11.02
C LEU A 4 17.51 -14.44 12.22
N GLY A 5 16.55 -14.96 12.96
CA GLY A 5 16.77 -15.71 14.18
C GLY A 5 15.45 -16.11 14.79
N ASP A 6 15.38 -16.16 16.07
CA ASP A 6 14.21 -16.67 16.81
C ASP A 6 12.92 -15.92 16.49
N ALA A 7 12.99 -14.60 16.23
CA ALA A 7 11.81 -13.80 15.93
C ALA A 7 11.23 -14.12 14.56
N ALA A 8 12.05 -14.41 13.57
CA ALA A 8 11.58 -14.74 12.22
C ALA A 8 10.88 -16.10 12.17
N MET A 9 11.29 -17.04 13.02
CA MET A 9 10.71 -18.38 13.07
C MET A 9 9.33 -18.43 13.73
N GLY A 10 8.96 -17.41 14.49
CA GLY A 10 7.66 -17.31 15.14
C GLY A 10 6.59 -16.62 14.32
N ILE A 11 6.95 -16.01 13.18
CA ILE A 11 6.03 -15.23 12.35
C ILE A 11 5.87 -15.92 11.00
N ASP A 12 4.81 -16.69 10.89
CA ASP A 12 4.41 -17.37 9.66
C ASP A 12 3.07 -16.83 9.19
N TYR A 13 2.62 -17.30 8.03
CA TYR A 13 1.33 -16.89 7.46
C TYR A 13 0.16 -17.31 8.35
N ASP A 14 0.25 -18.43 9.04
CA ASP A 14 -0.81 -18.88 9.95
C ASP A 14 -0.97 -17.93 11.14
N SER A 15 0.15 -17.40 11.64
CA SER A 15 0.12 -16.39 12.71
C SER A 15 -0.55 -15.10 12.23
N LEU A 16 -0.26 -14.68 11.00
CA LEU A 16 -0.89 -13.51 10.40
C LEU A 16 -2.41 -13.74 10.21
N ASP A 17 -2.81 -14.91 9.76
CA ASP A 17 -4.21 -15.25 9.58
C ASP A 17 -4.96 -15.24 10.93
N ARG A 18 -4.32 -15.68 11.99
CA ARG A 18 -4.93 -15.65 13.35
C ARG A 18 -5.11 -14.23 13.87
N ILE A 19 -4.18 -13.33 13.53
CA ILE A 19 -4.32 -11.91 13.88
C ILE A 19 -5.41 -11.26 13.03
N TRP A 20 -5.44 -11.58 11.73
CA TRP A 20 -6.36 -10.98 10.79
C TRP A 20 -7.80 -11.45 10.96
N GLY A 21 -8.02 -12.72 11.32
CA GLY A 21 -9.35 -13.31 11.38
C GLY A 21 -10.37 -12.50 12.18
N PRO A 22 -10.09 -12.14 13.47
CA PRO A 22 -11.01 -11.32 14.24
C PRO A 22 -11.25 -9.92 13.66
N ILE A 23 -10.22 -9.31 13.09
CA ILE A 23 -10.31 -8.00 12.45
C ILE A 23 -11.18 -8.10 11.18
N HIS A 24 -10.95 -9.12 10.37
CA HIS A 24 -11.74 -9.39 9.18
C HIS A 24 -13.22 -9.56 9.52
N ALA A 25 -13.53 -10.33 10.56
CA ALA A 25 -14.92 -10.55 11.00
C ALA A 25 -15.61 -9.24 11.41
N GLU A 26 -14.86 -8.29 11.96
CA GLU A 26 -15.38 -6.99 12.37
C GLU A 26 -15.64 -6.07 11.14
N LEU A 27 -14.82 -6.18 10.11
CA LEU A 27 -14.88 -5.29 8.94
C LEU A 27 -15.70 -5.85 7.79
N ASP A 28 -15.72 -7.18 7.62
CA ASP A 28 -16.29 -7.81 6.44
C ASP A 28 -17.81 -7.63 6.40
N HIS A 29 -18.31 -7.14 5.27
CA HIS A 29 -19.71 -6.82 5.03
C HIS A 29 -20.31 -5.79 6.02
N ALA A 30 -19.46 -5.08 6.77
CA ALA A 30 -19.89 -4.03 7.67
C ALA A 30 -19.94 -2.69 6.95
N CYS A 31 -20.75 -1.77 7.48
CA CYS A 31 -20.65 -0.36 7.10
C CYS A 31 -19.49 0.25 7.89
N LEU A 32 -18.40 0.60 7.23
CA LEU A 32 -17.19 1.07 7.90
C LEU A 32 -17.43 2.34 8.72
N ASN A 33 -18.37 3.20 8.29
CA ASN A 33 -18.73 4.40 9.03
C ASN A 33 -19.26 4.12 10.45
N ASP A 34 -19.81 2.94 10.67
CA ASP A 34 -20.37 2.54 11.97
C ASP A 34 -19.31 1.96 12.91
N ILE A 35 -18.09 1.74 12.43
CA ILE A 35 -17.02 1.17 13.23
C ILE A 35 -16.33 2.30 13.99
N PRO A 36 -16.16 2.16 15.33
CA PRO A 36 -15.45 3.17 16.11
C PRO A 36 -14.03 3.42 15.59
N GLY A 37 -13.72 4.69 15.32
CA GLY A 37 -12.44 5.07 14.74
C GLY A 37 -12.44 5.15 13.22
N LEU A 38 -13.48 4.67 12.55
CA LEU A 38 -13.60 4.67 11.08
C LEU A 38 -14.81 5.48 10.59
N GLN A 39 -15.19 6.53 11.30
CA GLN A 39 -16.32 7.37 10.91
C GLN A 39 -16.12 8.02 9.53
N VAL A 40 -14.86 8.26 9.15
CA VAL A 40 -14.50 8.74 7.82
C VAL A 40 -13.53 7.70 7.22
N PRO A 41 -14.02 6.67 6.52
CA PRO A 41 -13.21 5.53 6.12
C PRO A 41 -12.47 5.76 4.80
N THR A 42 -11.53 6.71 4.78
CA THR A 42 -10.59 6.85 3.67
C THR A 42 -9.52 5.75 3.73
N SER A 43 -8.83 5.52 2.62
CA SER A 43 -7.75 4.51 2.58
C SER A 43 -6.69 4.80 3.64
N GLU A 44 -6.37 6.06 3.85
CA GLU A 44 -5.38 6.50 4.84
C GLU A 44 -5.83 6.16 6.25
N LEU A 45 -7.07 6.47 6.58
CA LEU A 45 -7.61 6.23 7.93
C LEU A 45 -7.84 4.73 8.18
N ILE A 46 -8.21 3.98 7.16
CA ILE A 46 -8.28 2.51 7.26
C ILE A 46 -6.88 1.94 7.56
N ALA A 47 -5.86 2.41 6.85
CA ALA A 47 -4.49 1.96 7.08
C ALA A 47 -4.01 2.28 8.51
N GLU A 48 -4.30 3.48 9.02
CA GLU A 48 -3.97 3.87 10.39
C GLU A 48 -4.74 3.02 11.42
N TRP A 49 -6.03 2.81 11.19
CA TRP A 49 -6.86 2.01 12.09
C TRP A 49 -6.34 0.57 12.19
N LEU A 50 -6.01 -0.04 11.05
CA LEU A 50 -5.41 -1.38 11.01
C LEU A 50 -4.05 -1.41 11.70
N TRP A 51 -3.22 -0.40 11.48
CA TRP A 51 -1.94 -0.28 12.17
C TRP A 51 -2.11 -0.33 13.68
N ARG A 52 -3.03 0.47 14.21
CA ARG A 52 -3.28 0.54 15.65
C ARG A 52 -3.82 -0.75 16.23
N ARG A 53 -4.52 -1.54 15.43
CA ARG A 53 -5.05 -2.85 15.86
C ARG A 53 -4.01 -3.95 15.78
N VAL A 54 -3.12 -3.90 14.80
CA VAL A 54 -2.17 -5.00 14.52
C VAL A 54 -0.84 -4.78 15.23
N LYS A 55 -0.32 -3.56 15.26
CA LYS A 55 1.01 -3.28 15.83
C LYS A 55 1.21 -3.81 17.25
N PRO A 56 0.26 -3.70 18.18
CA PRO A 56 0.46 -4.22 19.53
C PRO A 56 0.65 -5.73 19.60
N VAL A 57 0.06 -6.48 18.68
CA VAL A 57 0.16 -7.95 18.63
C VAL A 57 1.19 -8.42 17.63
N LEU A 58 1.69 -7.53 16.79
CA LEU A 58 2.73 -7.82 15.79
C LEU A 58 3.76 -6.69 15.78
N PRO A 59 4.65 -6.63 16.77
CA PRO A 59 5.59 -5.51 16.91
C PRO A 59 6.52 -5.29 15.72
N VAL A 60 6.73 -6.33 14.90
CA VAL A 60 7.58 -6.25 13.71
C VAL A 60 6.87 -5.65 12.49
N LEU A 61 5.59 -5.28 12.63
CA LEU A 61 4.84 -4.64 11.55
C LEU A 61 5.56 -3.37 11.10
N ALA A 62 5.88 -3.29 9.82
CA ALA A 62 6.63 -2.18 9.24
C ALA A 62 5.72 -1.10 8.65
N TRP A 63 4.72 -1.49 7.92
CA TRP A 63 3.70 -0.59 7.35
C TRP A 63 2.46 -1.39 6.96
N VAL A 64 1.36 -0.67 6.76
CA VAL A 64 0.11 -1.21 6.25
C VAL A 64 -0.18 -0.53 4.91
N THR A 65 -0.51 -1.30 3.90
CA THR A 65 -0.96 -0.79 2.62
C THR A 65 -2.42 -1.16 2.43
N VAL A 66 -3.24 -0.17 2.10
CA VAL A 66 -4.64 -0.36 1.75
C VAL A 66 -4.81 0.03 0.29
N TYR A 67 -5.28 -0.91 -0.52
CA TYR A 67 -5.61 -0.67 -1.93
C TYR A 67 -7.08 -0.27 -2.01
N GLU A 68 -7.34 0.91 -2.53
CA GLU A 68 -8.71 1.32 -2.80
C GLU A 68 -9.18 0.70 -4.12
N THR A 69 -8.29 0.73 -5.10
CA THR A 69 -8.40 -0.01 -6.36
C THR A 69 -7.06 -0.66 -6.66
N GLY A 70 -6.94 -1.39 -7.76
CA GLY A 70 -5.64 -1.89 -8.20
C GLY A 70 -4.64 -0.79 -8.58
N GLN A 71 -5.10 0.45 -8.71
CA GLN A 71 -4.33 1.57 -9.24
C GLN A 71 -4.09 2.69 -8.22
N CYS A 72 -4.65 2.62 -7.03
CA CYS A 72 -4.43 3.62 -6.01
C CYS A 72 -4.64 3.06 -4.61
N GLY A 73 -4.04 3.73 -3.64
CA GLY A 73 -4.15 3.32 -2.26
C GLY A 73 -3.34 4.20 -1.32
N ALA A 74 -3.17 3.72 -0.10
CA ALA A 74 -2.44 4.43 0.93
C ALA A 74 -1.58 3.49 1.75
N ASN A 75 -0.46 4.01 2.24
CA ASN A 75 0.43 3.33 3.18
C ASN A 75 0.49 4.11 4.47
N PHE A 76 0.61 3.40 5.59
CA PHE A 76 0.89 4.00 6.88
C PHE A 76 1.99 3.20 7.59
N ASP A 77 3.00 3.88 8.11
CA ASP A 77 4.15 3.25 8.76
C ASP A 77 4.20 3.51 10.27
N GLY A 78 3.14 4.03 10.84
CA GLY A 78 3.05 4.40 12.26
C GLY A 78 3.23 5.89 12.50
N GLU A 79 3.85 6.62 11.59
CA GLU A 79 4.09 8.05 11.68
C GLU A 79 3.59 8.81 10.46
N ASN A 80 3.89 8.30 9.27
CA ASN A 80 3.67 9.02 8.03
C ASN A 80 2.68 8.26 7.14
N PHE A 81 1.82 9.02 6.49
CA PHE A 81 0.96 8.53 5.44
C PHE A 81 1.64 8.75 4.09
N ARG A 82 1.43 7.80 3.20
CA ARG A 82 1.82 7.93 1.80
C ARG A 82 0.66 7.46 0.94
N ILE A 83 0.14 8.34 0.10
CA ILE A 83 -0.84 7.94 -0.89
C ILE A 83 -0.13 7.73 -2.22
N TRP A 84 -0.67 6.87 -3.05
CA TRP A 84 -0.08 6.58 -4.34
C TRP A 84 -1.16 6.35 -5.38
N LYS A 85 -0.78 6.64 -6.62
CA LYS A 85 -1.65 6.43 -7.79
C LYS A 85 -0.81 5.96 -8.96
N GLU A 86 -1.32 4.96 -9.66
CA GLU A 86 -0.74 4.49 -10.92
C GLU A 86 -1.40 5.20 -12.09
N LEU A 87 -0.55 5.58 -13.03
CA LEU A 87 -0.93 6.20 -14.29
C LEU A 87 -0.27 5.42 -15.42
N THR A 88 -0.90 5.40 -16.57
CA THR A 88 -0.31 4.76 -17.76
C THR A 88 0.01 5.79 -18.82
N LEU A 89 1.05 5.51 -19.57
CA LEU A 89 1.47 6.31 -20.71
C LEU A 89 1.78 5.38 -21.88
N ASP A 90 1.05 5.52 -22.96
CA ASP A 90 1.35 4.83 -24.18
C ASP A 90 2.22 5.74 -25.06
N SER A 91 3.37 5.23 -25.45
CA SER A 91 4.33 6.01 -26.22
C SER A 91 5.10 5.10 -27.18
N ALA A 92 5.79 5.72 -28.11
CA ALA A 92 6.63 5.01 -29.06
C ALA A 92 8.09 5.39 -28.82
N ILE A 93 8.96 4.40 -28.93
CA ILE A 93 10.41 4.61 -28.80
C ILE A 93 11.14 3.92 -29.95
N ALA A 94 12.35 4.39 -30.21
CA ALA A 94 13.31 3.74 -31.09
C ALA A 94 14.70 3.88 -30.48
N LEU A 95 15.43 2.77 -30.38
CA LEU A 95 16.79 2.77 -29.83
C LEU A 95 17.78 3.08 -30.95
N LYS A 96 18.08 4.35 -31.14
CA LYS A 96 18.95 4.83 -32.22
C LYS A 96 20.40 4.35 -32.09
N ASN A 97 20.84 4.05 -30.88
CA ASN A 97 22.21 3.60 -30.58
C ASN A 97 22.38 2.10 -30.61
N ALA A 98 21.30 1.35 -30.90
CA ALA A 98 21.41 -0.09 -31.07
C ALA A 98 22.20 -0.45 -32.34
N PRO A 99 22.82 -1.65 -32.40
CA PRO A 99 23.55 -2.08 -33.58
C PRO A 99 22.70 -2.05 -34.84
N ASP A 100 23.35 -1.80 -35.99
CA ASP A 100 22.69 -1.82 -37.30
C ASP A 100 22.02 -3.19 -37.51
N GLY A 101 20.77 -3.13 -38.01
CA GLY A 101 19.96 -4.34 -38.21
C GLY A 101 19.21 -4.82 -36.94
N ASP A 102 19.46 -4.22 -35.79
CA ASP A 102 18.74 -4.53 -34.57
C ASP A 102 17.31 -4.03 -34.67
N ILE A 103 16.35 -4.91 -34.37
CA ILE A 103 14.93 -4.57 -34.43
C ILE A 103 14.55 -3.42 -33.48
N ARG A 104 15.31 -3.22 -32.42
CA ARG A 104 15.07 -2.14 -31.45
C ARG A 104 15.32 -0.76 -32.01
N ARG A 105 15.99 -0.65 -33.15
CA ARG A 105 16.15 0.63 -33.86
C ARG A 105 14.88 1.12 -34.52
N ARG A 106 13.93 0.23 -34.75
CA ARG A 106 12.61 0.59 -35.29
C ARG A 106 11.74 1.22 -34.24
N VAL A 107 10.91 2.16 -34.67
CA VAL A 107 9.91 2.74 -33.79
C VAL A 107 8.94 1.64 -33.35
N HIS A 108 8.77 1.48 -32.07
CA HIS A 108 7.83 0.49 -31.51
C HIS A 108 7.12 1.07 -30.30
N GLY A 109 5.89 0.62 -30.10
CA GLY A 109 5.06 1.10 -29.01
C GLY A 109 5.38 0.43 -27.67
N HIS A 110 5.29 1.22 -26.61
CA HIS A 110 5.40 0.75 -25.23
C HIS A 110 4.32 1.37 -24.38
N THR A 111 3.83 0.59 -23.42
CA THR A 111 3.00 1.11 -22.33
C THR A 111 3.84 1.19 -21.08
N TYR A 112 3.98 2.40 -20.54
CA TYR A 112 4.67 2.63 -19.28
C TYR A 112 3.65 2.76 -18.17
N VAL A 113 3.95 2.15 -17.03
CA VAL A 113 3.18 2.33 -15.80
C VAL A 113 4.00 3.21 -14.87
N LEU A 114 3.40 4.30 -14.43
CA LEU A 114 4.02 5.21 -13.46
C LEU A 114 3.24 5.12 -12.16
N ARG A 115 3.96 5.07 -11.04
CA ARG A 115 3.33 5.17 -9.73
C ARG A 115 3.87 6.40 -9.03
N LEU A 116 2.98 7.35 -8.77
CA LEU A 116 3.32 8.57 -8.04
C LEU A 116 2.99 8.37 -6.57
N HIS A 117 3.96 8.63 -5.71
CA HIS A 117 3.83 8.55 -4.26
C HIS A 117 3.87 9.96 -3.68
N LEU A 118 2.89 10.27 -2.85
CA LEU A 118 2.77 11.58 -2.22
C LEU A 118 2.81 11.42 -0.71
N HIS A 119 3.54 12.30 -0.04
CA HIS A 119 3.48 12.40 1.42
C HIS A 119 2.16 13.06 1.83
N ALA A 120 1.45 12.44 2.76
CA ALA A 120 0.15 12.91 3.23
C ALA A 120 0.18 13.28 4.72
N TRP A 121 1.33 13.73 5.22
CA TRP A 121 1.51 14.02 6.65
C TRP A 121 0.63 15.17 7.16
N HIS A 122 0.18 16.06 6.29
CA HIS A 122 -0.76 17.12 6.65
C HIS A 122 -2.21 16.65 6.78
N PHE A 123 -2.51 15.47 6.28
CA PHE A 123 -3.87 14.94 6.24
C PHE A 123 -4.50 14.87 7.64
N LYS A 124 -3.70 14.49 8.63
CA LYS A 124 -4.16 14.36 10.01
C LYS A 124 -4.59 15.69 10.63
N ARG A 125 -3.98 16.81 10.20
CA ARG A 125 -4.36 18.13 10.68
C ARG A 125 -5.64 18.65 10.04
N LEU A 126 -5.90 18.28 8.81
CA LEU A 126 -7.10 18.69 8.10
C LEU A 126 -8.34 17.89 8.53
N GLY A 127 -8.14 16.64 8.96
CA GLY A 127 -9.22 15.78 9.40
C GLY A 127 -9.61 15.91 10.87
N THR A 128 -8.83 16.62 11.67
CA THR A 128 -9.06 16.78 13.12
C THR A 128 -9.44 18.18 13.53
N SER A 129 -9.63 19.07 12.58
CA SER A 129 -10.09 20.42 12.85
C SER A 129 -11.55 20.46 13.25
#